data_1d34aab58c22db1a793d024c60f65a1d
#
_entry.id   1d34aab58c22db1a793d024c60f65a1d
#
_cell.length_a   1.000
_cell.length_b   1.000
_cell.length_c   1.000
_cell.angle_alpha   90.00
_cell.angle_beta   90.00
_cell.angle_gamma   90.00
#
_symmetry.space_group_name_H-M   'P 1'
#
loop_
_entity.id
_entity.type
_entity.pdbx_description
1 polymer ?
#
loop_
_entity_poly.entity_id
_entity_poly.type
_entity_poly.pdbx_seq_one_letter_code
_entity_poly.pdbx_strand_id
1 'polypeptide(L)'
;VTALLTAAELEAIQRQARAEYPAECCGVLLLRPGVEERRLLACRNIQDELHARDPQRFPRTARTAYYIAHADLLEIGRREGEGFEVRVIYHSHVDAGAYFSETDRQNAMIDGAPAYPQATYVVVSVAGGRVAETRAHRFSPETRAFVEVPLVVGEGAARSEKR
;
A
#
# COMPACT_ATOMS: atom_id res chain seq x y z
N VAL A 1 -8.57 -9.08 -18.64
CA VAL A 1 -7.82 -8.97 -17.38
C VAL A 1 -8.41 -7.83 -16.57
N THR A 2 -8.85 -8.11 -15.37
CA THR A 2 -9.41 -7.10 -14.48
C THR A 2 -8.29 -6.16 -14.02
N ALA A 3 -8.51 -4.85 -14.14
CA ALA A 3 -7.55 -3.85 -13.68
C ALA A 3 -7.41 -3.89 -12.15
N LEU A 4 -6.18 -3.84 -11.68
CA LEU A 4 -5.87 -3.74 -10.25
C LEU A 4 -6.24 -2.36 -9.71
N LEU A 5 -5.84 -1.33 -10.43
CA LEU A 5 -6.07 0.08 -10.11
C LEU A 5 -6.74 0.78 -11.29
N THR A 6 -7.56 1.77 -11.02
CA THR A 6 -7.93 2.76 -12.03
C THR A 6 -6.80 3.77 -12.21
N ALA A 7 -6.78 4.47 -13.33
CA ALA A 7 -5.81 5.53 -13.56
C ALA A 7 -5.91 6.63 -12.49
N ALA A 8 -7.11 6.97 -12.05
CA ALA A 8 -7.33 7.96 -10.99
C ALA A 8 -6.80 7.49 -9.62
N GLU A 9 -6.95 6.22 -9.29
CA GLU A 9 -6.40 5.64 -8.07
C GLU A 9 -4.88 5.64 -8.09
N LEU A 10 -4.26 5.23 -9.20
CA LEU A 10 -2.80 5.26 -9.35
C LEU A 10 -2.27 6.68 -9.22
N GLU A 11 -2.92 7.66 -9.85
CA GLU A 11 -2.53 9.06 -9.74
C GLU A 11 -2.63 9.58 -8.31
N ALA A 12 -3.69 9.23 -7.58
CA ALA A 12 -3.87 9.61 -6.18
C ALA A 12 -2.78 9.01 -5.29
N ILE A 13 -2.42 7.74 -5.50
CA ILE A 13 -1.33 7.05 -4.79
C ILE A 13 0.00 7.75 -5.06
N GLN A 14 0.32 8.02 -6.31
CA GLN A 14 1.57 8.68 -6.71
C GLN A 14 1.65 10.11 -6.18
N ARG A 15 0.53 10.83 -6.15
CA ARG A 15 0.45 12.18 -5.57
C ARG A 15 0.74 12.16 -4.07
N GLN A 16 0.15 11.21 -3.34
CA GLN A 16 0.43 11.01 -1.91
C GLN A 16 1.91 10.71 -1.69
N ALA A 17 2.49 9.81 -2.50
CA ALA A 17 3.90 9.45 -2.40
C ALA A 17 4.83 10.65 -2.56
N ARG A 18 4.55 11.53 -3.52
CA ARG A 18 5.31 12.79 -3.70
C ARG A 18 5.11 13.76 -2.54
N ALA A 19 3.87 13.89 -2.06
CA ALA A 19 3.54 14.83 -0.99
C ALA A 19 4.19 14.47 0.35
N GLU A 20 4.34 13.18 0.65
CA GLU A 20 4.91 12.70 1.91
C GLU A 20 6.43 12.51 1.84
N TYR A 21 7.04 12.57 0.64
CA TYR A 21 8.50 12.52 0.50
C TYR A 21 9.17 13.60 1.38
N PRO A 22 10.21 13.33 2.16
CA PRO A 22 11.08 12.14 2.18
C PRO A 22 10.68 11.05 3.19
N ALA A 23 9.42 10.92 3.50
CA ALA A 23 8.87 9.80 4.26
C ALA A 23 8.12 8.82 3.34
N GLU A 24 8.09 7.54 3.70
CA GLU A 24 7.25 6.56 3.03
C GLU A 24 5.77 6.87 3.28
N CYS A 25 4.96 6.92 2.24
CA CYS A 25 3.51 6.95 2.35
C CYS A 25 2.96 5.53 2.45
N CYS A 26 1.73 5.39 2.90
CA CYS A 26 1.03 4.12 2.91
C CYS A 26 -0.48 4.27 2.76
N GLY A 27 -1.14 3.20 2.39
CA GLY A 27 -2.58 3.14 2.28
C GLY A 27 -3.06 1.82 1.73
N VAL A 28 -4.37 1.70 1.55
CA VAL A 28 -5.03 0.50 1.05
C VAL A 28 -6.12 0.84 0.05
N LEU A 29 -6.38 -0.11 -0.84
CA LEU A 29 -7.58 -0.13 -1.67
C LEU A 29 -8.48 -1.26 -1.21
N LEU A 30 -9.71 -0.93 -0.89
CA LEU A 30 -10.76 -1.84 -0.50
C LEU A 30 -11.75 -2.01 -1.64
N LEU A 31 -12.15 -3.24 -1.89
CA LEU A 31 -13.17 -3.60 -2.89
C LEU A 31 -14.26 -4.40 -2.20
N ARG A 32 -15.52 -4.13 -2.56
CA ARG A 32 -16.64 -4.98 -2.13
C ARG A 32 -16.96 -5.97 -3.23
N PRO A 33 -16.82 -7.29 -2.98
CA PRO A 33 -17.15 -8.32 -3.98
C PRO A 33 -18.62 -8.25 -4.41
N GLY A 34 -18.87 -8.47 -5.71
CA GLY A 34 -20.20 -8.51 -6.27
C GLY A 34 -20.85 -7.15 -6.55
N VAL A 35 -20.28 -6.07 -6.07
CA VAL A 35 -20.61 -4.69 -6.41
C VAL A 35 -19.33 -3.95 -6.75
N GLU A 36 -19.35 -3.13 -7.80
CA GLU A 36 -18.18 -2.37 -8.22
C GLU A 36 -17.92 -1.16 -7.30
N GLU A 37 -17.80 -1.43 -6.01
CA GLU A 37 -17.56 -0.40 -5.02
C GLU A 37 -16.09 -0.44 -4.57
N ARG A 38 -15.41 0.67 -4.76
CA ARG A 38 -13.98 0.83 -4.49
C ARG A 38 -13.76 1.96 -3.48
N ARG A 39 -12.87 1.75 -2.53
CA ARG A 39 -12.49 2.74 -1.53
C ARG A 39 -10.97 2.79 -1.40
N LEU A 40 -10.38 3.88 -1.85
CA LEU A 40 -8.96 4.17 -1.65
C LEU A 40 -8.82 4.93 -0.32
N LEU A 41 -8.08 4.34 0.62
CA LEU A 41 -7.80 4.93 1.92
C LEU A 41 -6.31 5.30 2.00
N ALA A 42 -6.02 6.59 1.91
CA ALA A 42 -4.72 7.09 2.28
C ALA A 42 -4.56 6.98 3.81
N CYS A 43 -3.50 6.30 4.26
CA CYS A 43 -3.23 6.07 5.66
C CYS A 43 -2.08 6.95 6.15
N ARG A 44 -2.07 7.20 7.44
CA ARG A 44 -0.97 7.91 8.09
C ARG A 44 0.12 6.91 8.47
N ASN A 45 1.37 7.24 8.13
CA ASN A 45 2.55 6.50 8.56
C ASN A 45 3.03 7.04 9.91
N ILE A 46 2.96 6.21 10.96
CA ILE A 46 3.38 6.56 12.32
C ILE A 46 4.75 6.03 12.69
N GLN A 47 5.53 5.60 11.71
CA GLN A 47 6.85 4.98 11.96
C GLN A 47 7.80 5.90 12.74
N ASP A 48 7.83 7.19 12.43
CA ASP A 48 8.67 8.15 13.16
C ASP A 48 8.28 8.28 14.63
N GLU A 49 6.99 8.27 14.93
CA GLU A 49 6.47 8.31 16.30
C GLU A 49 6.86 7.04 17.08
N LEU A 50 6.77 5.88 16.45
CA LEU A 50 7.17 4.60 17.05
C LEU A 50 8.69 4.55 17.27
N HIS A 51 9.47 5.00 16.29
CA HIS A 51 10.93 5.10 16.41
C HIS A 51 11.34 6.02 17.56
N ALA A 52 10.72 7.18 17.68
CA ALA A 52 11.02 8.13 18.75
C ALA A 52 10.66 7.59 20.14
N ARG A 53 9.58 6.79 20.23
CA ARG A 53 9.11 6.22 21.49
C ARG A 53 9.91 5.02 21.95
N ASP A 54 10.27 4.14 21.03
CA ASP A 54 11.04 2.90 21.31
C ASP A 54 11.97 2.58 20.12
N PRO A 55 13.15 3.23 20.04
CA PRO A 55 14.07 3.05 18.92
C PRO A 55 14.71 1.66 18.87
N GLN A 56 14.70 0.90 19.97
CA GLN A 56 15.19 -0.48 19.96
C GLN A 56 14.22 -1.42 19.27
N ARG A 57 12.93 -1.28 19.54
CA ARG A 57 11.88 -2.07 18.90
C ARG A 57 11.60 -1.60 17.47
N PHE A 58 11.69 -0.30 17.24
CA PHE A 58 11.47 0.34 15.93
C PHE A 58 12.72 1.10 15.47
N PRO A 59 13.74 0.38 14.98
CA PRO A 59 15.03 1.00 14.65
C PRO A 59 15.00 1.86 13.39
N ARG A 60 13.94 1.75 12.56
CA ARG A 60 13.79 2.50 11.32
C ARG A 60 12.92 3.73 11.52
N THR A 61 13.25 4.80 10.79
CA THR A 61 12.40 5.99 10.64
C THR A 61 11.42 5.82 9.46
N ALA A 62 10.49 6.76 9.30
CA ALA A 62 9.55 6.78 8.17
C ALA A 62 10.26 6.92 6.81
N ARG A 63 11.53 7.25 6.76
CA ARG A 63 12.32 7.27 5.53
C ARG A 63 12.52 5.88 4.91
N THR A 64 12.57 4.83 5.72
CA THR A 64 12.88 3.46 5.28
C THR A 64 11.87 2.42 5.75
N ALA A 65 10.79 2.83 6.36
CA ALA A 65 9.72 1.93 6.83
C ALA A 65 8.38 2.68 6.95
N TYR A 66 7.32 1.92 7.02
CA TYR A 66 6.01 2.46 7.34
C TYR A 66 5.28 1.59 8.37
N TYR A 67 4.42 2.23 9.13
CA TYR A 67 3.48 1.58 10.03
C TYR A 67 2.16 2.34 9.95
N ILE A 68 1.10 1.67 9.55
CA ILE A 68 -0.22 2.29 9.42
C ILE A 68 -0.74 2.68 10.79
N ALA A 69 -1.21 3.93 10.92
CA ALA A 69 -1.78 4.44 12.16
C ALA A 69 -2.92 3.57 12.67
N HIS A 70 -3.03 3.43 14.00
CA HIS A 70 -4.04 2.55 14.62
C HIS A 70 -5.47 2.97 14.25
N ALA A 71 -5.75 4.26 14.13
CA ALA A 71 -7.06 4.74 13.68
C ALA A 71 -7.41 4.27 12.26
N ASP A 72 -6.43 4.22 11.36
CA ASP A 72 -6.61 3.73 10.00
C ASP A 72 -6.80 2.20 9.99
N LEU A 73 -6.06 1.47 10.81
CA LEU A 73 -6.26 0.01 10.97
C LEU A 73 -7.67 -0.31 11.47
N LEU A 74 -8.19 0.47 12.41
CA LEU A 74 -9.57 0.32 12.90
C LEU A 74 -10.59 0.62 11.79
N GLU A 75 -10.36 1.64 10.98
CA GLU A 75 -11.23 1.96 9.83
C GLU A 75 -11.22 0.85 8.78
N ILE A 76 -10.04 0.29 8.46
CA ILE A 76 -9.91 -0.85 7.57
C ILE A 76 -10.73 -2.03 8.11
N GLY A 77 -10.56 -2.38 9.38
CA GLY A 77 -11.32 -3.46 10.03
C GLY A 77 -12.82 -3.22 10.02
N ARG A 78 -13.26 -1.99 10.22
CA ARG A 78 -14.67 -1.61 10.13
C ARG A 78 -15.22 -1.85 8.72
N ARG A 79 -14.47 -1.46 7.70
CA ARG A 79 -14.86 -1.70 6.29
C ARG A 79 -14.88 -3.18 5.94
N GLU A 80 -13.94 -3.96 6.44
CA GLU A 80 -13.96 -5.42 6.27
C GLU A 80 -15.22 -6.03 6.91
N GLY A 81 -15.63 -5.54 8.06
CA GLY A 81 -16.89 -5.92 8.70
C GLY A 81 -18.14 -5.57 7.88
N GLU A 82 -18.06 -4.59 6.99
CA GLU A 82 -19.11 -4.19 6.04
C GLU A 82 -19.06 -4.98 4.71
N GLY A 83 -18.16 -5.95 4.58
CA GLY A 83 -18.01 -6.81 3.40
C GLY A 83 -16.99 -6.32 2.38
N PHE A 84 -16.15 -5.34 2.71
CA PHE A 84 -15.02 -4.98 1.86
C PHE A 84 -13.85 -5.93 2.07
N GLU A 85 -13.03 -6.08 1.05
CA GLU A 85 -11.77 -6.83 1.10
C GLU A 85 -10.59 -5.90 0.79
N VAL A 86 -9.50 -6.07 1.51
CA VAL A 86 -8.23 -5.41 1.18
C VAL A 86 -7.65 -6.05 -0.08
N ARG A 87 -7.62 -5.30 -1.17
CA ARG A 87 -7.13 -5.78 -2.47
C ARG A 87 -5.77 -5.25 -2.83
N VAL A 88 -5.45 -4.04 -2.41
CA VAL A 88 -4.14 -3.43 -2.59
C VAL A 88 -3.68 -2.87 -1.27
N ILE A 89 -2.42 -3.11 -0.95
CA ILE A 89 -1.68 -2.42 0.10
C ILE A 89 -0.55 -1.69 -0.60
N TYR A 90 -0.48 -0.38 -0.47
CA TYR A 90 0.55 0.40 -1.13
C TYR A 90 1.42 1.16 -0.16
N HIS A 91 2.65 1.36 -0.54
CA HIS A 91 3.59 2.25 0.14
C HIS A 91 4.59 2.82 -0.86
N SER A 92 5.33 3.82 -0.45
CA SER A 92 6.42 4.39 -1.26
C SER A 92 7.78 4.03 -0.67
N HIS A 93 8.78 3.95 -1.55
CA HIS A 93 10.19 3.94 -1.19
C HIS A 93 10.80 5.31 -1.48
N VAL A 94 11.66 5.74 -0.60
CA VAL A 94 12.35 7.03 -0.67
C VAL A 94 13.77 6.82 -1.18
N ASP A 95 14.06 7.38 -2.37
CA ASP A 95 15.36 7.28 -3.02
C ASP A 95 15.87 5.84 -3.19
N ALA A 96 14.95 4.91 -3.37
CA ALA A 96 15.19 3.49 -3.61
C ALA A 96 14.20 2.96 -4.63
N GLY A 97 14.53 1.84 -5.27
CA GLY A 97 13.67 1.22 -6.29
C GLY A 97 12.34 0.68 -5.75
N ALA A 98 11.42 0.37 -6.63
CA ALA A 98 10.09 -0.16 -6.29
C ALA A 98 10.07 -1.68 -6.07
N TYR A 99 11.13 -2.24 -5.54
CA TYR A 99 11.22 -3.65 -5.14
C TYR A 99 10.46 -3.92 -3.85
N PHE A 100 10.09 -5.16 -3.60
CA PHE A 100 9.53 -5.57 -2.32
C PHE A 100 10.68 -5.96 -1.39
N SER A 101 10.95 -5.13 -0.39
CA SER A 101 12.10 -5.29 0.50
C SER A 101 11.92 -6.46 1.48
N GLU A 102 13.01 -6.90 2.11
CA GLU A 102 12.94 -7.90 3.19
C GLU A 102 12.10 -7.37 4.37
N THR A 103 12.21 -6.08 4.68
CA THR A 103 11.37 -5.45 5.71
C THR A 103 9.88 -5.48 5.32
N ASP A 104 9.56 -5.20 4.05
CA ASP A 104 8.19 -5.30 3.53
C ASP A 104 7.67 -6.74 3.66
N ARG A 105 8.50 -7.72 3.28
CA ARG A 105 8.16 -9.13 3.39
C ARG A 105 7.87 -9.53 4.84
N GLN A 106 8.74 -9.18 5.76
CA GLN A 106 8.56 -9.49 7.19
C GLN A 106 7.28 -8.88 7.73
N ASN A 107 6.97 -7.64 7.38
CA ASN A 107 5.76 -6.95 7.82
C ASN A 107 4.48 -7.51 7.18
N ALA A 108 4.58 -8.11 6.00
CA ALA A 108 3.46 -8.71 5.29
C ALA A 108 3.13 -10.14 5.77
N MET A 109 3.99 -10.75 6.57
CA MET A 109 3.86 -12.13 7.05
C MET A 109 3.49 -12.17 8.53
N ILE A 110 2.58 -13.07 8.89
CA ILE A 110 2.22 -13.39 10.27
C ILE A 110 2.30 -14.90 10.44
N ASP A 111 3.09 -15.36 11.42
CA ASP A 111 3.27 -16.78 11.73
C ASP A 111 3.58 -17.66 10.50
N GLY A 112 4.44 -17.15 9.62
CA GLY A 112 4.89 -17.85 8.42
C GLY A 112 3.91 -17.87 7.24
N ALA A 113 2.82 -17.12 7.32
CA ALA A 113 1.82 -16.97 6.26
C ALA A 113 1.57 -15.50 5.93
N PRO A 114 1.17 -15.16 4.70
CA PRO A 114 0.80 -13.79 4.38
C PRO A 114 -0.45 -13.36 5.15
N ALA A 115 -0.41 -12.16 5.73
CA ALA A 115 -1.54 -11.57 6.45
C ALA A 115 -2.73 -11.32 5.52
N TYR A 116 -2.45 -10.94 4.28
CA TYR A 116 -3.44 -10.67 3.24
C TYR A 116 -3.09 -11.46 1.97
N PRO A 117 -3.39 -12.76 1.91
CA PRO A 117 -2.97 -13.61 0.79
C PRO A 117 -3.58 -13.20 -0.56
N GLN A 118 -4.70 -12.50 -0.55
CA GLN A 118 -5.41 -12.02 -1.73
C GLN A 118 -4.92 -10.63 -2.20
N ALA A 119 -4.16 -9.91 -1.37
CA ALA A 119 -3.75 -8.56 -1.67
C ALA A 119 -2.56 -8.51 -2.64
N THR A 120 -2.55 -7.48 -3.47
CA THR A 120 -1.38 -7.07 -4.25
C THR A 120 -0.73 -5.88 -3.57
N TYR A 121 0.57 -5.93 -3.38
CA TYR A 121 1.36 -4.85 -2.82
C TYR A 121 1.89 -3.98 -3.95
N VAL A 122 1.58 -2.69 -3.91
CA VAL A 122 2.04 -1.70 -4.88
C VAL A 122 3.09 -0.82 -4.21
N VAL A 123 4.27 -0.75 -4.81
CA VAL A 123 5.38 0.06 -4.32
C VAL A 123 5.65 1.18 -5.31
N VAL A 124 5.66 2.41 -4.82
CA VAL A 124 5.98 3.61 -5.59
C VAL A 124 7.37 4.09 -5.19
N SER A 125 8.30 4.08 -6.14
CA SER A 125 9.63 4.65 -5.94
C SER A 125 9.58 6.16 -6.19
N VAL A 126 9.94 6.95 -5.18
CA VAL A 126 10.09 8.40 -5.28
C VAL A 126 11.56 8.76 -5.11
N ALA A 127 12.18 9.25 -6.17
CA ALA A 127 13.58 9.65 -6.20
C ALA A 127 13.69 11.15 -6.40
N GLY A 128 14.35 11.85 -5.49
CA GLY A 128 14.49 13.30 -5.55
C GLY A 128 13.15 14.05 -5.61
N GLY A 129 12.10 13.51 -4.96
CA GLY A 129 10.77 14.10 -4.97
C GLY A 129 9.93 13.78 -6.21
N ARG A 130 10.39 12.90 -7.10
CA ARG A 130 9.69 12.50 -8.34
C ARG A 130 9.43 11.02 -8.37
N VAL A 131 8.26 10.62 -8.87
CA VAL A 131 7.96 9.21 -9.11
C VAL A 131 8.87 8.67 -10.21
N ALA A 132 9.72 7.69 -9.86
CA ALA A 132 10.63 7.05 -10.78
C ALA A 132 10.02 5.80 -11.42
N GLU A 133 9.38 4.96 -10.60
CA GLU A 133 8.70 3.75 -11.05
C GLU A 133 7.62 3.32 -10.05
N THR A 134 6.70 2.48 -10.52
CA THR A 134 5.68 1.85 -9.68
C THR A 134 5.57 0.39 -10.08
N ARG A 135 5.65 -0.52 -9.11
CA ARG A 135 5.62 -1.97 -9.34
C ARG A 135 4.64 -2.65 -8.40
N ALA A 136 4.13 -3.80 -8.83
CA ALA A 136 3.19 -4.62 -8.08
C ALA A 136 3.81 -5.97 -7.72
N HIS A 137 3.50 -6.44 -6.51
CA HIS A 137 4.06 -7.68 -5.96
C HIS A 137 2.93 -8.48 -5.29
N ARG A 138 2.98 -9.80 -5.43
CA ARG A 138 2.04 -10.71 -4.78
C ARG A 138 2.76 -11.89 -4.15
N PHE A 139 2.16 -12.43 -3.09
CA PHE A 139 2.60 -13.69 -2.53
C PHE A 139 2.24 -14.84 -3.48
N SER A 140 3.25 -15.63 -3.83
CA SER A 140 3.08 -16.87 -4.60
C SER A 140 3.06 -18.06 -3.63
N PRO A 141 1.93 -18.78 -3.49
CA PRO A 141 1.88 -19.98 -2.66
C PRO A 141 2.82 -21.09 -3.13
N GLU A 142 3.09 -21.16 -4.44
CA GLU A 142 3.94 -22.17 -5.07
C GLU A 142 5.40 -22.02 -4.65
N THR A 143 5.92 -20.80 -4.72
CA THR A 143 7.30 -20.49 -4.33
C THR A 143 7.45 -20.05 -2.87
N ARG A 144 6.32 -19.77 -2.19
CA ARG A 144 6.25 -19.21 -0.83
C ARG A 144 7.04 -17.90 -0.70
N ALA A 145 7.01 -17.10 -1.74
CA ALA A 145 7.73 -15.83 -1.84
C ALA A 145 6.85 -14.76 -2.48
N PHE A 146 7.17 -13.50 -2.23
CA PHE A 146 6.60 -12.39 -2.97
C PHE A 146 7.28 -12.28 -4.33
N VAL A 147 6.48 -12.21 -5.38
CA VAL A 147 6.95 -12.10 -6.76
C VAL A 147 6.36 -10.86 -7.41
N GLU A 148 7.12 -10.24 -8.30
CA GLU A 148 6.60 -9.14 -9.12
C GLU A 148 5.55 -9.67 -10.09
N VAL A 149 4.45 -8.90 -10.22
CA VAL A 149 3.36 -9.17 -11.16
C VAL A 149 3.08 -7.92 -12.00
N PRO A 150 2.47 -8.06 -13.18
CA PRO A 150 2.10 -6.89 -13.96
C PRO A 150 1.17 -5.94 -13.19
N LEU A 151 1.47 -4.65 -13.22
CA LEU A 151 0.58 -3.60 -12.72
C LEU A 151 -0.43 -3.25 -13.82
N VAL A 152 -1.64 -3.79 -13.71
CA VAL A 152 -2.71 -3.55 -14.67
C VAL A 152 -3.54 -2.37 -14.23
N VAL A 153 -3.51 -1.29 -15.03
CA VAL A 153 -4.24 -0.05 -14.78
C VAL A 153 -5.38 0.08 -15.79
N GLY A 154 -6.59 0.22 -15.28
CA GLY A 154 -7.79 0.41 -16.10
C GLY A 154 -8.16 1.88 -16.26
N GLU A 155 -8.94 2.16 -17.29
CA GLU A 155 -9.61 3.46 -17.43
C GLU A 155 -10.71 3.54 -16.37
N GLY A 156 -10.52 4.42 -15.40
CA GLY A 156 -11.57 4.75 -14.44
C GLY A 156 -12.51 5.77 -15.05
N ALA A 157 -13.81 5.48 -15.05
CA ALA A 157 -14.79 6.53 -15.24
C ALA A 157 -14.58 7.58 -14.14
N ALA A 158 -14.28 8.82 -14.52
CA ALA A 158 -14.29 9.94 -13.61
C ALA A 158 -15.73 10.08 -13.08
N ARG A 159 -16.00 9.61 -11.86
CA ARG A 159 -17.20 10.01 -11.17
C ARG A 159 -16.99 11.46 -10.77
N SER A 160 -17.59 12.36 -11.55
CA SER A 160 -17.80 13.71 -11.08
C SER A 160 -18.73 13.62 -9.87
N GLU A 161 -18.20 13.79 -8.67
CA GLU A 161 -19.04 14.14 -7.55
C GLU A 161 -19.65 15.51 -7.86
N LYS A 162 -20.88 15.52 -8.33
CA LYS A 162 -21.69 16.73 -8.26
C LYS A 162 -21.92 17.02 -6.78
N ARG A 163 -21.46 18.19 -6.36
CA ARG A 163 -21.73 18.79 -5.05
C ARG A 163 -23.23 18.87 -4.80
#